data_a897aa599890c6c0b70c144991dc46a9
#
_entry.id   a897aa599890c6c0b70c144991dc46a9
#
_cell.length_a   1.000
_cell.length_b   1.000
_cell.length_c   1.000
_cell.angle_alpha   90.00
_cell.angle_beta   90.00
_cell.angle_gamma   90.00
#
_symmetry.space_group_name_H-M   'P 1'
#
loop_
_entity.id
_entity.type
_entity.pdbx_description
1 polymer ?
#
loop_
_entity_poly.entity_id
_entity_poly.type
_entity_poly.pdbx_seq_one_letter_code
_entity_poly.pdbx_strand_id
1 'polypeptide(L)'
;QWITKLMADEGDDIRPCILCHNGCFNMCHYKGVPNDQALSDSLHLARCAVNAETMQWNKHYIKKTNSPKTVHIIGGGIGGMETARVLKLRGHNPIIHEKSGELGGAFIAASAESYKGKLRDLLAWYKRRMEKLGIEVRLNDEVKDIAAFGGDPVVIATGAAPRLLRHVPGYEKMVEACEYLRGTKPVGERVAVIGGGLTGSEIAY
;
A
#
# COMPACT_ATOMS: atom_id res chain seq x y z
N GLN A 1 9.28 -14.51 -14.93
CA GLN A 1 9.77 -13.51 -13.97
C GLN A 1 10.28 -14.11 -12.64
N TRP A 2 9.59 -15.09 -12.04
CA TRP A 2 10.04 -15.70 -10.77
C TRP A 2 11.35 -16.48 -10.97
N ILE A 3 11.35 -17.41 -11.91
CA ILE A 3 12.54 -18.24 -12.24
C ILE A 3 13.72 -17.35 -12.62
N THR A 4 13.49 -16.34 -13.46
CA THR A 4 14.54 -15.40 -13.91
C THR A 4 15.16 -14.67 -12.70
N LYS A 5 14.34 -14.20 -11.76
CA LYS A 5 14.83 -13.52 -10.55
C LYS A 5 15.59 -14.46 -9.62
N LEU A 6 15.08 -15.68 -9.42
CA LEU A 6 15.79 -16.66 -8.60
C LEU A 6 17.13 -17.07 -9.19
N MET A 7 17.20 -17.25 -10.51
CA MET A 7 18.46 -17.54 -11.21
C MET A 7 19.46 -16.39 -11.18
N ALA A 8 18.98 -15.16 -10.99
CA ALA A 8 19.81 -13.96 -10.85
C ALA A 8 20.13 -13.61 -9.40
N ASP A 9 19.79 -14.48 -8.45
CA ASP A 9 19.89 -14.22 -7.00
C ASP A 9 19.12 -12.95 -6.54
N GLU A 10 18.02 -12.68 -7.24
CA GLU A 10 17.13 -11.54 -6.97
C GLU A 10 15.82 -12.00 -6.29
N GLY A 11 15.86 -13.03 -5.45
CA GLY A 11 14.70 -13.56 -4.74
C GLY A 11 13.95 -12.49 -3.94
N ASP A 12 14.65 -11.59 -3.31
CA ASP A 12 14.11 -10.47 -2.53
C ASP A 12 13.34 -9.43 -3.37
N ASP A 13 13.52 -9.46 -4.68
CA ASP A 13 12.76 -8.61 -5.62
C ASP A 13 11.41 -9.20 -6.00
N ILE A 14 11.14 -10.42 -5.58
CA ILE A 14 9.82 -11.04 -5.79
C ILE A 14 8.83 -10.39 -4.83
N ARG A 15 7.79 -9.76 -5.41
CA ARG A 15 6.73 -9.15 -4.61
C ARG A 15 5.96 -10.23 -3.85
N PRO A 16 5.88 -10.18 -2.51
CA PRO A 16 5.19 -11.20 -1.74
C PRO A 16 3.67 -11.15 -1.95
N CYS A 17 3.05 -12.31 -1.91
CA CYS A 17 1.59 -12.45 -1.86
C CYS A 17 1.10 -12.18 -0.43
N ILE A 18 0.02 -11.40 -0.27
CA ILE A 18 -0.60 -11.11 1.03
C ILE A 18 -1.75 -12.06 1.39
N LEU A 19 -1.98 -13.10 0.61
CA LEU A 19 -3.00 -14.13 0.81
C LEU A 19 -4.45 -13.59 0.89
N CYS A 20 -4.73 -12.45 0.26
CA CYS A 20 -6.05 -11.82 0.32
C CYS A 20 -7.12 -12.52 -0.55
N HIS A 21 -6.74 -13.35 -1.50
CA HIS A 21 -7.61 -14.05 -2.46
C HIS A 21 -8.60 -13.16 -3.23
N ASN A 22 -8.57 -11.85 -3.05
CA ASN A 22 -9.59 -10.93 -3.54
C ASN A 22 -9.65 -10.83 -5.07
N GLY A 23 -8.52 -10.65 -5.71
CA GLY A 23 -8.47 -10.44 -7.16
C GLY A 23 -8.11 -11.70 -7.96
N CYS A 24 -7.53 -12.71 -7.34
CA CYS A 24 -7.18 -13.97 -7.99
C CYS A 24 -8.27 -15.02 -7.81
N PHE A 25 -8.32 -15.68 -6.66
CA PHE A 25 -9.24 -16.79 -6.40
C PHE A 25 -10.72 -16.36 -6.48
N ASN A 26 -11.09 -15.26 -5.83
CA ASN A 26 -12.46 -14.77 -5.81
C ASN A 26 -13.00 -14.40 -7.21
N MET A 27 -12.15 -13.82 -8.07
CA MET A 27 -12.55 -13.49 -9.43
C MET A 27 -12.71 -14.73 -10.32
N CYS A 28 -11.95 -15.80 -10.08
CA CYS A 28 -11.97 -17.01 -10.89
C CYS A 28 -13.06 -18.01 -10.45
N HIS A 29 -13.42 -18.04 -9.17
CA HIS A 29 -14.25 -19.12 -8.63
C HIS A 29 -15.62 -18.71 -8.10
N TYR A 30 -15.80 -17.50 -7.58
CA TYR A 30 -16.99 -17.15 -6.81
C TYR A 30 -18.07 -16.35 -7.53
N LYS A 31 -17.85 -15.95 -8.76
CA LYS A 31 -18.85 -15.12 -9.46
C LYS A 31 -19.78 -15.89 -10.39
N GLY A 32 -19.81 -17.22 -10.27
CA GLY A 32 -20.74 -18.07 -11.03
C GLY A 32 -20.60 -17.98 -12.54
N VAL A 33 -19.50 -17.42 -13.02
CA VAL A 33 -19.22 -17.29 -14.45
C VAL A 33 -18.45 -18.50 -14.92
N PRO A 34 -18.87 -19.18 -15.98
CA PRO A 34 -18.13 -20.31 -16.54
C PRO A 34 -16.68 -19.96 -16.85
N ASN A 35 -15.78 -20.90 -16.64
CA ASN A 35 -14.36 -20.72 -16.88
C ASN A 35 -13.97 -20.84 -18.37
N ASP A 36 -14.95 -20.65 -19.25
CA ASP A 36 -14.86 -20.76 -20.72
C ASP A 36 -14.60 -19.40 -21.40
N GLN A 37 -14.22 -18.40 -20.63
CA GLN A 37 -14.06 -17.04 -21.13
C GLN A 37 -12.86 -16.90 -22.05
N ALA A 38 -13.07 -16.21 -23.15
CA ALA A 38 -11.99 -15.83 -24.03
C ALA A 38 -10.93 -15.04 -23.26
N LEU A 39 -9.65 -15.33 -23.50
CA LEU A 39 -8.52 -14.60 -22.90
C LEU A 39 -8.55 -13.09 -23.18
N SER A 40 -9.35 -12.67 -24.18
CA SER A 40 -9.62 -11.27 -24.48
C SER A 40 -10.60 -10.61 -23.53
N ASP A 41 -11.43 -11.37 -22.79
CA ASP A 41 -12.38 -10.83 -21.83
C ASP A 41 -11.68 -10.47 -20.52
N SER A 42 -11.25 -9.21 -20.44
CA SER A 42 -10.51 -8.70 -19.29
C SER A 42 -11.37 -8.54 -18.03
N LEU A 43 -12.70 -8.70 -18.10
CA LEU A 43 -13.58 -8.52 -16.95
C LEU A 43 -13.51 -9.70 -15.97
N HIS A 44 -13.13 -10.87 -16.47
CA HIS A 44 -13.15 -12.12 -15.70
C HIS A 44 -11.78 -12.74 -15.47
N LEU A 45 -10.72 -12.10 -15.95
CA LEU A 45 -9.35 -12.56 -15.69
C LEU A 45 -8.94 -12.28 -14.26
N ALA A 46 -8.15 -13.17 -13.70
CA ALA A 46 -7.55 -12.99 -12.39
C ALA A 46 -6.79 -11.65 -12.30
N ARG A 47 -6.93 -11.02 -11.14
CA ARG A 47 -6.22 -9.79 -10.76
C ARG A 47 -5.43 -10.06 -9.49
N CYS A 48 -4.54 -9.15 -9.14
CA CYS A 48 -3.87 -9.19 -7.86
C CYS A 48 -3.95 -7.82 -7.18
N ALA A 49 -4.33 -7.83 -5.90
CA ALA A 49 -4.46 -6.60 -5.13
C ALA A 49 -3.12 -5.84 -5.00
N VAL A 50 -2.01 -6.56 -5.04
CA VAL A 50 -0.67 -5.98 -4.88
C VAL A 50 0.14 -5.93 -6.19
N ASN A 51 -0.39 -6.43 -7.31
CA ASN A 51 0.32 -6.42 -8.58
C ASN A 51 -0.64 -6.17 -9.76
N ALA A 52 -0.69 -4.93 -10.21
CA ALA A 52 -1.55 -4.47 -11.30
C ALA A 52 -1.24 -5.16 -12.66
N GLU A 53 -0.04 -5.70 -12.84
CA GLU A 53 0.36 -6.36 -14.09
C GLU A 53 -0.19 -7.79 -14.21
N THR A 54 -0.72 -8.37 -13.11
CA THR A 54 -1.23 -9.76 -13.11
C THR A 54 -2.34 -9.91 -14.14
N MET A 55 -2.13 -10.79 -15.13
CA MET A 55 -3.04 -11.05 -16.26
C MET A 55 -3.44 -9.78 -17.06
N GLN A 56 -2.67 -8.70 -16.91
CA GLN A 56 -2.97 -7.38 -17.51
C GLN A 56 -1.74 -6.74 -18.19
N TRP A 57 -0.73 -7.51 -18.49
CA TRP A 57 0.54 -6.97 -18.96
C TRP A 57 0.41 -6.06 -20.20
N ASN A 58 -0.54 -6.31 -21.09
CA ASN A 58 -0.79 -5.47 -22.26
C ASN A 58 -1.30 -4.06 -21.91
N LYS A 59 -2.07 -3.94 -20.80
CA LYS A 59 -2.66 -2.67 -20.34
C LYS A 59 -1.76 -1.94 -19.35
N HIS A 60 -1.10 -2.68 -18.48
CA HIS A 60 -0.31 -2.15 -17.37
C HIS A 60 1.20 -2.35 -17.56
N TYR A 61 1.62 -2.59 -18.78
CA TYR A 61 3.04 -2.67 -19.12
C TYR A 61 3.75 -1.35 -18.82
N ILE A 62 4.85 -1.45 -18.09
CA ILE A 62 5.67 -0.29 -17.71
C ILE A 62 6.57 0.08 -18.87
N LYS A 63 6.22 1.15 -19.59
CA LYS A 63 7.04 1.72 -20.68
C LYS A 63 7.90 2.85 -20.14
N LYS A 64 9.15 2.90 -20.58
CA LYS A 64 10.03 4.05 -20.30
C LYS A 64 9.50 5.29 -21.04
N THR A 65 9.65 6.43 -20.40
CA THR A 65 9.34 7.74 -21.01
C THR A 65 10.52 8.28 -21.77
N ASN A 66 10.23 9.06 -22.83
CA ASN A 66 11.24 9.85 -23.54
C ASN A 66 11.38 11.28 -22.93
N SER A 67 10.54 11.63 -21.98
CA SER A 67 10.56 12.94 -21.30
C SER A 67 10.59 12.74 -19.79
N PRO A 68 11.74 12.43 -19.19
CA PRO A 68 11.90 12.32 -17.75
C PRO A 68 11.47 13.61 -17.04
N LYS A 69 10.83 13.47 -15.89
CA LYS A 69 10.41 14.58 -15.04
C LYS A 69 10.74 14.27 -13.59
N THR A 70 11.01 15.30 -12.80
CA THR A 70 10.90 15.20 -11.35
C THR A 70 9.41 15.17 -10.99
N VAL A 71 9.02 14.28 -10.09
CA VAL A 71 7.63 14.12 -9.65
C VAL A 71 7.61 14.03 -8.13
N HIS A 72 6.95 14.98 -7.50
CA HIS A 72 6.79 15.02 -6.05
C HIS A 72 5.60 14.14 -5.62
N ILE A 73 5.81 13.27 -4.65
CA ILE A 73 4.79 12.38 -4.11
C ILE A 73 4.59 12.71 -2.64
N ILE A 74 3.40 13.18 -2.29
CA ILE A 74 3.06 13.56 -0.93
C ILE A 74 2.42 12.37 -0.23
N GLY A 75 3.16 11.75 0.69
CA GLY A 75 2.78 10.58 1.46
C GLY A 75 3.56 9.32 1.09
N GLY A 76 4.22 8.74 2.09
CA GLY A 76 5.06 7.54 2.00
C GLY A 76 4.34 6.23 2.37
N GLY A 77 3.01 6.17 2.24
CA GLY A 77 2.24 4.95 2.35
C GLY A 77 2.42 4.01 1.14
N ILE A 78 1.69 2.88 1.13
CA ILE A 78 1.77 1.90 0.03
C ILE A 78 1.48 2.55 -1.33
N GLY A 79 0.49 3.44 -1.41
CA GLY A 79 0.14 4.14 -2.65
C GLY A 79 1.28 5.03 -3.16
N GLY A 80 1.92 5.78 -2.25
CA GLY A 80 3.07 6.63 -2.59
C GLY A 80 4.29 5.82 -3.02
N MET A 81 4.63 4.77 -2.28
CA MET A 81 5.75 3.89 -2.63
C MET A 81 5.54 3.15 -3.95
N GLU A 82 4.33 2.65 -4.24
CA GLU A 82 4.05 2.03 -5.54
C GLU A 82 4.12 3.05 -6.66
N THR A 83 3.59 4.26 -6.47
CA THR A 83 3.70 5.36 -7.43
C THR A 83 5.17 5.69 -7.72
N ALA A 84 5.98 5.84 -6.69
CA ALA A 84 7.41 6.12 -6.83
C ALA A 84 8.15 5.01 -7.60
N ARG A 85 7.85 3.74 -7.24
CA ARG A 85 8.41 2.58 -7.93
C ARG A 85 8.08 2.60 -9.43
N VAL A 86 6.83 2.79 -9.78
CA VAL A 86 6.38 2.81 -11.18
C VAL A 86 6.99 3.99 -11.94
N LEU A 87 6.99 5.18 -11.36
CA LEU A 87 7.60 6.36 -11.96
C LEU A 87 9.10 6.16 -12.22
N LYS A 88 9.84 5.59 -11.25
CA LYS A 88 11.26 5.30 -11.40
C LYS A 88 11.52 4.28 -12.53
N LEU A 89 10.75 3.20 -12.59
CA LEU A 89 10.86 2.21 -13.66
C LEU A 89 10.51 2.79 -15.03
N ARG A 90 9.65 3.80 -15.08
CA ARG A 90 9.35 4.56 -16.29
C ARG A 90 10.43 5.58 -16.65
N GLY A 91 11.44 5.79 -15.82
CA GLY A 91 12.55 6.71 -16.07
C GLY A 91 12.32 8.14 -15.56
N HIS A 92 11.31 8.37 -14.75
CA HIS A 92 11.12 9.63 -14.02
C HIS A 92 12.02 9.69 -12.78
N ASN A 93 12.11 10.87 -12.16
CA ASN A 93 12.80 11.09 -10.90
C ASN A 93 11.77 11.38 -9.78
N PRO A 94 11.19 10.34 -9.12
CA PRO A 94 10.25 10.52 -8.03
C PRO A 94 10.96 10.91 -6.73
N ILE A 95 10.32 11.82 -5.97
CA ILE A 95 10.70 12.25 -4.62
C ILE A 95 9.51 12.03 -3.71
N ILE A 96 9.68 11.23 -2.65
CA ILE A 96 8.63 11.01 -1.64
C ILE A 96 8.82 11.99 -0.50
N HIS A 97 7.76 12.73 -0.16
CA HIS A 97 7.66 13.57 1.02
C HIS A 97 6.74 12.89 2.02
N GLU A 98 7.28 12.45 3.15
CA GLU A 98 6.54 11.77 4.21
C GLU A 98 6.64 12.56 5.51
N LYS A 99 5.49 12.94 6.07
CA LYS A 99 5.41 13.75 7.29
C LYS A 99 5.92 13.03 8.55
N SER A 100 5.84 11.70 8.56
CA SER A 100 6.33 10.89 9.69
C SER A 100 7.79 10.49 9.52
N GLY A 101 8.38 9.92 10.59
CA GLY A 101 9.76 9.43 10.58
C GLY A 101 9.95 8.08 9.88
N GLU A 102 8.91 7.51 9.23
CA GLU A 102 9.01 6.21 8.57
C GLU A 102 8.02 6.06 7.40
N LEU A 103 8.40 5.20 6.44
CA LEU A 103 7.53 4.79 5.35
C LEU A 103 6.53 3.72 5.81
N GLY A 104 5.33 3.73 5.21
CA GLY A 104 4.31 2.70 5.40
C GLY A 104 2.91 3.24 5.67
N GLY A 105 2.80 4.43 6.24
CA GLY A 105 1.51 5.09 6.49
C GLY A 105 0.57 4.21 7.34
N ALA A 106 -0.71 4.16 6.96
CA ALA A 106 -1.72 3.34 7.64
C ALA A 106 -1.44 1.82 7.57
N PHE A 107 -0.61 1.38 6.63
CA PHE A 107 -0.29 -0.05 6.46
C PHE A 107 0.55 -0.60 7.63
N ILE A 108 1.25 0.25 8.36
CA ILE A 108 1.97 -0.13 9.59
C ILE A 108 0.98 -0.69 10.61
N ALA A 109 -0.07 0.06 10.94
CA ALA A 109 -1.12 -0.40 11.83
C ALA A 109 -1.85 -1.64 11.27
N ALA A 110 -2.19 -1.62 9.98
CA ALA A 110 -2.87 -2.75 9.32
C ALA A 110 -2.07 -4.06 9.36
N SER A 111 -0.76 -4.01 9.52
CA SER A 111 0.14 -5.17 9.57
C SER A 111 0.62 -5.53 10.98
N ALA A 112 0.14 -4.84 12.02
CA ALA A 112 0.67 -4.95 13.38
C ALA A 112 0.39 -6.30 14.05
N GLU A 113 -0.80 -6.85 13.82
CA GLU A 113 -1.22 -8.12 14.42
C GLU A 113 -0.27 -9.28 14.09
N SER A 114 -0.06 -10.19 15.05
CA SER A 114 0.93 -11.26 14.96
C SER A 114 0.72 -12.16 13.74
N TYR A 115 -0.52 -12.46 13.40
CA TYR A 115 -0.90 -13.34 12.27
C TYR A 115 -0.82 -12.63 10.90
N LYS A 116 -0.57 -11.33 10.86
CA LYS A 116 -0.47 -10.54 9.61
C LYS A 116 0.96 -10.45 9.03
N GLY A 117 1.77 -11.49 9.23
CA GLY A 117 3.16 -11.54 8.74
C GLY A 117 3.30 -11.23 7.25
N LYS A 118 2.36 -11.69 6.41
CA LYS A 118 2.40 -11.43 4.96
C LYS A 118 2.22 -9.95 4.59
N LEU A 119 1.53 -9.18 5.41
CA LEU A 119 1.45 -7.73 5.22
C LEU A 119 2.77 -7.06 5.60
N ARG A 120 3.42 -7.52 6.68
CA ARG A 120 4.76 -7.03 7.06
C ARG A 120 5.80 -7.35 6.00
N ASP A 121 5.75 -8.55 5.41
CA ASP A 121 6.63 -8.94 4.29
C ASP A 121 6.47 -7.98 3.11
N LEU A 122 5.24 -7.61 2.76
CA LEU A 122 4.97 -6.65 1.68
C LEU A 122 5.50 -5.25 2.01
N LEU A 123 5.28 -4.77 3.23
CA LEU A 123 5.79 -3.47 3.65
C LEU A 123 7.32 -3.43 3.59
N ALA A 124 7.98 -4.47 4.10
CA ALA A 124 9.44 -4.61 4.04
C ALA A 124 9.94 -4.65 2.59
N TRP A 125 9.22 -5.36 1.71
CA TRP A 125 9.54 -5.38 0.28
C TRP A 125 9.48 -3.98 -0.33
N TYR A 126 8.44 -3.18 -0.04
CA TYR A 126 8.35 -1.81 -0.55
C TYR A 126 9.49 -0.93 -0.05
N LYS A 127 9.82 -0.98 1.25
CA LYS A 127 10.94 -0.23 1.82
C LYS A 127 12.24 -0.56 1.11
N ARG A 128 12.57 -1.85 0.96
CA ARG A 128 13.76 -2.29 0.20
C ARG A 128 13.74 -1.85 -1.27
N ARG A 129 12.53 -1.82 -1.90
CA ARG A 129 12.42 -1.34 -3.29
C ARG A 129 12.72 0.14 -3.43
N MET A 130 12.36 0.98 -2.46
CA MET A 130 12.73 2.40 -2.47
C MET A 130 14.25 2.56 -2.44
N GLU A 131 14.92 1.84 -1.57
CA GLU A 131 16.39 1.84 -1.44
C GLU A 131 17.06 1.30 -2.71
N LYS A 132 16.70 0.10 -3.16
CA LYS A 132 17.31 -0.56 -4.33
C LYS A 132 17.14 0.26 -5.61
N LEU A 133 16.05 0.97 -5.77
CA LEU A 133 15.81 1.83 -6.92
C LEU A 133 16.43 3.23 -6.78
N GLY A 134 17.06 3.55 -5.66
CA GLY A 134 17.62 4.88 -5.38
C GLY A 134 16.55 5.97 -5.48
N ILE A 135 15.38 5.73 -4.86
CA ILE A 135 14.31 6.72 -4.79
C ILE A 135 14.58 7.65 -3.62
N GLU A 136 14.57 8.95 -3.88
CA GLU A 136 14.72 9.96 -2.83
C GLU A 136 13.50 9.94 -1.91
N VAL A 137 13.75 9.76 -0.60
CA VAL A 137 12.72 9.76 0.45
C VAL A 137 13.08 10.81 1.50
N ARG A 138 12.19 11.75 1.71
CA ARG A 138 12.29 12.80 2.74
C ARG A 138 11.32 12.46 3.85
N LEU A 139 11.84 12.00 4.97
CA LEU A 139 11.07 11.74 6.18
C LEU A 139 11.00 12.99 7.04
N ASN A 140 9.99 13.09 7.91
CA ASN A 140 9.68 14.28 8.71
C ASN A 140 9.52 15.54 7.85
N ASP A 141 9.02 15.36 6.63
CA ASP A 141 8.83 16.42 5.63
C ASP A 141 7.34 16.56 5.29
N GLU A 142 6.67 17.40 6.08
CA GLU A 142 5.25 17.71 5.88
C GLU A 142 5.07 18.81 4.84
N VAL A 143 4.56 18.44 3.67
CA VAL A 143 4.24 19.41 2.62
C VAL A 143 2.95 20.15 2.96
N LYS A 144 3.06 21.46 3.15
CA LYS A 144 1.93 22.37 3.44
C LYS A 144 1.45 23.15 2.23
N ASP A 145 2.34 23.37 1.27
CA ASP A 145 2.03 24.12 0.05
C ASP A 145 2.72 23.47 -1.16
N ILE A 146 1.92 23.08 -2.15
CA ILE A 146 2.41 22.48 -3.40
C ILE A 146 3.04 23.53 -4.35
N ALA A 147 2.78 24.80 -4.16
CA ALA A 147 3.40 25.87 -4.95
C ALA A 147 4.93 25.90 -4.78
N ALA A 148 5.45 25.37 -3.67
CA ALA A 148 6.88 25.23 -3.42
C ALA A 148 7.62 24.37 -4.44
N PHE A 149 6.92 23.55 -5.23
CA PHE A 149 7.51 22.66 -6.24
C PHE A 149 7.65 23.31 -7.64
N GLY A 150 7.38 24.61 -7.77
CA GLY A 150 7.71 25.37 -8.98
C GLY A 150 7.04 24.90 -10.27
N GLY A 151 5.93 24.17 -10.18
CA GLY A 151 5.21 23.64 -11.33
C GLY A 151 5.58 22.18 -11.70
N ASP A 152 6.47 21.53 -10.96
CA ASP A 152 6.71 20.11 -11.12
C ASP A 152 5.43 19.29 -10.82
N PRO A 153 5.19 18.18 -11.52
CA PRO A 153 4.05 17.31 -11.24
C PRO A 153 4.02 16.81 -9.79
N VAL A 154 2.84 16.85 -9.19
CA VAL A 154 2.61 16.39 -7.82
C VAL A 154 1.59 15.25 -7.81
N VAL A 155 1.89 14.20 -7.06
CA VAL A 155 0.94 13.11 -6.76
C VAL A 155 0.56 13.16 -5.29
N ILE A 156 -0.73 13.30 -5.02
CA ILE A 156 -1.25 13.29 -3.66
C ILE A 156 -1.57 11.85 -3.25
N ALA A 157 -0.82 11.31 -2.30
CA ALA A 157 -0.93 9.96 -1.76
C ALA A 157 -1.04 9.96 -0.22
N THR A 158 -1.69 10.99 0.34
CA THR A 158 -1.76 11.26 1.79
C THR A 158 -2.62 10.27 2.56
N GLY A 159 -3.36 9.38 1.86
CA GLY A 159 -4.24 8.41 2.49
C GLY A 159 -5.49 9.01 3.10
N ALA A 160 -6.00 8.38 4.16
CA ALA A 160 -7.17 8.81 4.90
C ALA A 160 -6.90 8.80 6.40
N ALA A 161 -7.61 9.65 7.12
CA ALA A 161 -7.60 9.67 8.58
C ALA A 161 -8.84 8.93 9.12
N PRO A 162 -8.75 8.25 10.27
CA PRO A 162 -9.89 7.63 10.93
C PRO A 162 -10.99 8.66 11.26
N ARG A 163 -12.24 8.26 11.05
CA ARG A 163 -13.39 9.07 11.46
C ARG A 163 -13.67 8.85 12.94
N LEU A 164 -13.38 9.84 13.76
CA LEU A 164 -13.68 9.79 15.18
C LEU A 164 -15.17 10.03 15.44
N LEU A 165 -15.73 9.30 16.41
CA LEU A 165 -17.14 9.41 16.82
C LEU A 165 -17.37 10.58 17.80
N ARG A 166 -16.95 11.79 17.42
CA ARG A 166 -16.96 12.99 18.28
C ARG A 166 -18.35 13.38 18.79
N HIS A 167 -19.40 12.87 18.17
CA HIS A 167 -20.80 13.09 18.58
C HIS A 167 -21.27 12.15 19.70
N VAL A 168 -20.47 11.15 20.05
CA VAL A 168 -20.78 10.20 21.12
C VAL A 168 -20.22 10.72 22.43
N PRO A 169 -21.04 10.88 23.50
CA PRO A 169 -20.55 11.28 24.83
C PRO A 169 -19.44 10.32 25.31
N GLY A 170 -18.35 10.87 25.83
CA GLY A 170 -17.20 10.08 26.28
C GLY A 170 -16.20 9.72 25.19
N TYR A 171 -16.36 10.22 23.95
CA TYR A 171 -15.43 9.93 22.85
C TYR A 171 -13.98 10.30 23.17
N GLU A 172 -13.74 11.28 24.04
CA GLU A 172 -12.44 11.71 24.51
C GLU A 172 -11.65 10.62 25.26
N LYS A 173 -12.36 9.59 25.77
CA LYS A 173 -11.77 8.41 26.41
C LYS A 173 -11.49 7.28 25.45
N MET A 174 -11.93 7.40 24.19
CA MET A 174 -11.71 6.36 23.18
C MET A 174 -10.25 6.36 22.71
N VAL A 175 -9.74 5.17 22.49
CA VAL A 175 -8.46 4.94 21.81
C VAL A 175 -8.79 4.54 20.38
N GLU A 176 -8.22 5.25 19.42
CA GLU A 176 -8.39 4.92 18.00
C GLU A 176 -7.61 3.64 17.67
N ALA A 177 -8.19 2.80 16.80
CA ALA A 177 -7.65 1.49 16.45
C ALA A 177 -6.20 1.54 15.97
N CYS A 178 -5.85 2.49 15.10
CA CYS A 178 -4.48 2.63 14.60
C CYS A 178 -3.50 3.10 15.67
N GLU A 179 -3.95 3.89 16.66
CA GLU A 179 -3.11 4.31 17.79
C GLU A 179 -2.77 3.10 18.68
N TYR A 180 -3.78 2.26 18.95
CA TYR A 180 -3.58 1.00 19.68
C TYR A 180 -2.64 0.06 18.95
N LEU A 181 -2.92 -0.24 17.67
CA LEU A 181 -2.12 -1.14 16.85
C LEU A 181 -0.68 -0.67 16.63
N ARG A 182 -0.43 0.64 16.68
CA ARG A 182 0.93 1.20 16.65
C ARG A 182 1.61 1.20 18.03
N GLY A 183 0.91 0.82 19.08
CA GLY A 183 1.42 0.88 20.45
C GLY A 183 1.62 2.31 20.99
N THR A 184 1.01 3.31 20.37
CA THR A 184 1.13 4.71 20.78
C THR A 184 0.18 5.08 21.92
N LYS A 185 -0.93 4.34 22.05
CA LYS A 185 -1.85 4.46 23.19
C LYS A 185 -2.19 3.08 23.75
N PRO A 186 -1.90 2.82 25.03
CA PRO A 186 -2.29 1.58 25.69
C PRO A 186 -3.78 1.56 26.00
N VAL A 187 -4.34 0.37 26.17
CA VAL A 187 -5.68 0.12 26.69
C VAL A 187 -5.57 -0.63 28.02
N GLY A 188 -6.63 -0.57 28.85
CA GLY A 188 -6.68 -1.31 30.14
C GLY A 188 -7.02 -2.78 29.97
N GLU A 189 -7.17 -3.49 31.10
CA GLU A 189 -7.49 -4.93 31.10
C GLU A 189 -8.92 -5.25 30.62
N ARG A 190 -9.85 -4.31 30.80
CA ARG A 190 -11.25 -4.44 30.35
C ARG A 190 -11.51 -3.41 29.26
N VAL A 191 -11.74 -3.89 28.06
CA VAL A 191 -11.90 -3.05 26.85
C VAL A 191 -13.25 -3.33 26.21
N ALA A 192 -13.97 -2.27 25.83
CA ALA A 192 -15.13 -2.35 24.97
C ALA A 192 -14.72 -1.92 23.55
N VAL A 193 -14.87 -2.83 22.59
CA VAL A 193 -14.60 -2.51 21.18
C VAL A 193 -15.88 -1.99 20.53
N ILE A 194 -15.81 -0.76 20.01
CA ILE A 194 -16.94 -0.13 19.32
C ILE A 194 -16.80 -0.39 17.81
N GLY A 195 -17.66 -1.26 17.31
CA GLY A 195 -17.70 -1.69 15.93
C GLY A 195 -17.33 -3.18 15.75
N GLY A 196 -18.29 -3.98 15.29
CA GLY A 196 -18.16 -5.42 15.07
C GLY A 196 -17.83 -5.79 13.62
N GLY A 197 -17.26 -4.88 12.85
CA GLY A 197 -16.73 -5.17 11.51
C GLY A 197 -15.38 -5.89 11.58
N LEU A 198 -14.76 -6.13 10.40
CA LEU A 198 -13.50 -6.86 10.30
C LEU A 198 -12.42 -6.30 11.25
N THR A 199 -12.17 -5.00 11.20
CA THR A 199 -11.16 -4.33 12.05
C THR A 199 -11.43 -4.53 13.53
N GLY A 200 -12.68 -4.31 13.98
CA GLY A 200 -13.03 -4.44 15.40
C GLY A 200 -12.93 -5.89 15.89
N SER A 201 -13.31 -6.85 15.06
CA SER A 201 -13.19 -8.27 15.38
C SER A 201 -11.72 -8.73 15.44
N GLU A 202 -10.88 -8.24 14.53
CA GLU A 202 -9.45 -8.54 14.53
C GLU A 202 -8.72 -7.96 15.74
N ILE A 203 -9.07 -6.74 16.15
CA ILE A 203 -8.47 -6.08 17.34
C ILE A 203 -8.91 -6.75 18.63
N ALA A 204 -10.12 -7.30 18.69
CA ALA A 204 -10.64 -7.99 19.86
C ALA A 204 -10.07 -9.39 20.07
N TYR A 205 -9.51 -10.00 19.03
CA TYR A 205 -8.87 -11.31 19.05
C TYR A 205 -7.46 -11.24 19.64
#